data_98f4d2192c5a1eb051513efe76bd2b7c
#
_entry.id   98f4d2192c5a1eb051513efe76bd2b7c
#
_cell.length_a   1.000
_cell.length_b   1.000
_cell.length_c   1.000
_cell.angle_alpha   90.00
_cell.angle_beta   90.00
_cell.angle_gamma   90.00
#
_symmetry.space_group_name_H-M   'P 1'
#
loop_
_entity.id
_entity.type
_entity.pdbx_description
1 polymer ?
#
loop_
_entity_poly.entity_id
_entity_poly.type
_entity_poly.pdbx_seq_one_letter_code
_entity_poly.pdbx_strand_id
1 'polypeptide(L)'
;MSKILIYHHCDNDGYLAAAIAELAIKQPYHVIEFRVGKYDDHHDVEALKWADLVYVLDYALPMAMMDTYFDKIIWIDHHKTAIEGMAKIEENRGKFKGIREIGKSGALLTWFYFCGNKEVPLALALVDDRDVWKWAFGEDTAAFHEASRMFMKDYNKWQVLLNDDVYTTGYVAKAKDMLDYIRHVIDEYNSSYSWEGMFEGHRVVFLNGTGSLSGELHKRLREDHPDAEFAVVFMVRHDKVTVGMYRQDNISKLSLGKIAIAYGGGGHDGAAGFFTGHDEWMKVIKESKYAPGYRR
;
A
#
# COMPACT_ATOMS: atom_id res chain seq x y z
N MET A 1 25.87 -15.76 -18.02
CA MET A 1 25.03 -15.57 -16.83
C MET A 1 24.27 -14.29 -17.02
N SER A 2 22.94 -14.32 -17.02
CA SER A 2 22.14 -13.10 -17.13
C SER A 2 21.90 -12.52 -15.73
N LYS A 3 22.13 -11.24 -15.60
CA LYS A 3 21.95 -10.45 -14.38
C LYS A 3 20.56 -9.82 -14.42
N ILE A 4 19.71 -10.23 -13.52
CA ILE A 4 18.31 -9.78 -13.48
C ILE A 4 18.06 -9.04 -12.18
N LEU A 5 17.50 -7.84 -12.28
CA LEU A 5 17.07 -7.03 -11.16
C LEU A 5 15.54 -7.02 -11.09
N ILE A 6 14.98 -7.33 -9.93
CA ILE A 6 13.56 -7.16 -9.64
C ILE A 6 13.44 -5.96 -8.69
N TYR A 7 12.88 -4.88 -9.19
CA TYR A 7 12.50 -3.69 -8.42
C TYR A 7 11.00 -3.75 -8.15
N HIS A 8 10.58 -3.69 -6.90
CA HIS A 8 9.16 -3.83 -6.54
C HIS A 8 8.75 -2.92 -5.38
N HIS A 9 7.46 -2.66 -5.23
CA HIS A 9 6.91 -1.88 -4.12
C HIS A 9 7.09 -2.58 -2.76
N CYS A 10 6.96 -1.82 -1.67
CA CYS A 10 7.26 -2.28 -0.31
C CYS A 10 6.05 -2.78 0.47
N ASP A 11 5.05 -3.33 -0.20
CA ASP A 11 3.81 -3.89 0.37
C ASP A 11 3.55 -5.33 -0.06
N ASN A 12 2.42 -5.90 0.35
CA ASN A 12 2.07 -7.29 0.03
C ASN A 12 1.98 -7.54 -1.48
N ASP A 13 1.45 -6.57 -2.23
CA ASP A 13 1.31 -6.68 -3.69
C ASP A 13 2.68 -6.72 -4.37
N GLY A 14 3.56 -5.77 -4.07
CA GLY A 14 4.91 -5.72 -4.63
C GLY A 14 5.76 -6.94 -4.26
N TYR A 15 5.74 -7.41 -3.01
CA TYR A 15 6.47 -8.63 -2.61
C TYR A 15 5.93 -9.88 -3.27
N LEU A 16 4.60 -10.02 -3.41
CA LEU A 16 3.99 -11.14 -4.12
C LEU A 16 4.30 -11.10 -5.61
N ALA A 17 4.25 -9.92 -6.25
CA ALA A 17 4.67 -9.74 -7.64
C ALA A 17 6.12 -10.19 -7.86
N ALA A 18 7.02 -9.82 -6.95
CA ALA A 18 8.41 -10.23 -7.00
C ALA A 18 8.59 -11.75 -6.82
N ALA A 19 7.83 -12.38 -5.91
CA ALA A 19 7.86 -13.84 -5.72
C ALA A 19 7.36 -14.58 -6.96
N ILE A 20 6.31 -14.09 -7.62
CA ILE A 20 5.80 -14.65 -8.88
C ILE A 20 6.87 -14.55 -9.98
N ALA A 21 7.48 -13.37 -10.13
CA ALA A 21 8.52 -13.17 -11.13
C ALA A 21 9.73 -14.08 -10.88
N GLU A 22 10.21 -14.20 -9.62
CA GLU A 22 11.30 -15.11 -9.28
C GLU A 22 10.98 -16.55 -9.68
N LEU A 23 9.81 -17.07 -9.32
CA LEU A 23 9.38 -18.42 -9.69
C LEU A 23 9.41 -18.66 -11.20
N ALA A 24 8.98 -17.65 -11.97
CA ALA A 24 8.89 -17.77 -13.42
C ALA A 24 10.25 -17.71 -14.14
N ILE A 25 11.19 -16.89 -13.61
CA ILE A 25 12.46 -16.60 -14.30
C ILE A 25 13.66 -17.36 -13.72
N LYS A 26 13.52 -18.03 -12.57
CA LYS A 26 14.62 -18.70 -11.87
C LYS A 26 15.21 -19.82 -12.71
N GLN A 27 16.47 -19.68 -13.09
CA GLN A 27 17.26 -20.67 -13.79
C GLN A 27 18.67 -20.73 -13.18
N PRO A 28 19.38 -21.88 -13.27
CA PRO A 28 20.71 -22.02 -12.67
C PRO A 28 21.77 -21.02 -13.18
N TYR A 29 21.53 -20.43 -14.35
CA TYR A 29 22.44 -19.46 -15.00
C TYR A 29 21.97 -18.01 -14.84
N HIS A 30 20.89 -17.75 -14.09
CA HIS A 30 20.45 -16.39 -13.75
C HIS A 30 20.99 -15.97 -12.38
N VAL A 31 21.45 -14.73 -12.27
CA VAL A 31 21.70 -14.05 -11.00
C VAL A 31 20.58 -13.05 -10.80
N ILE A 32 19.75 -13.28 -9.78
CA ILE A 32 18.58 -12.43 -9.49
C ILE A 32 18.85 -11.64 -8.23
N GLU A 33 18.73 -10.33 -8.31
CA GLU A 33 18.77 -9.41 -7.17
C GLU A 33 17.44 -8.69 -7.01
N PHE A 34 17.09 -8.37 -5.77
CA PHE A 34 15.86 -7.65 -5.43
C PHE A 34 16.19 -6.26 -4.88
N ARG A 35 15.38 -5.28 -5.24
CA ARG A 35 15.35 -3.96 -4.61
C ARG A 35 13.92 -3.58 -4.29
N VAL A 36 13.73 -3.12 -3.07
CA VAL A 36 12.44 -2.61 -2.61
C VAL A 36 12.41 -1.11 -2.85
N GLY A 37 11.45 -0.67 -3.66
CA GLY A 37 11.22 0.74 -3.95
C GLY A 37 10.27 1.39 -2.95
N LYS A 38 10.59 2.60 -2.55
CA LYS A 38 9.70 3.53 -1.88
C LYS A 38 9.83 4.88 -2.56
N TYR A 39 8.76 5.64 -2.64
CA TYR A 39 8.73 6.88 -3.42
C TYR A 39 9.67 7.99 -2.88
N ASP A 40 10.07 7.91 -1.60
CA ASP A 40 10.95 8.88 -0.94
C ASP A 40 12.41 8.39 -0.76
N ASP A 41 12.73 7.19 -1.27
CA ASP A 41 14.05 6.58 -1.07
C ASP A 41 15.02 6.90 -2.22
N HIS A 42 16.32 6.85 -1.90
CA HIS A 42 17.36 6.84 -2.92
C HIS A 42 17.34 5.51 -3.68
N HIS A 43 17.22 5.59 -5.00
CA HIS A 43 17.21 4.42 -5.86
C HIS A 43 18.65 3.94 -6.15
N ASP A 44 18.84 2.62 -6.13
CA ASP A 44 20.13 1.98 -6.38
C ASP A 44 20.48 2.00 -7.88
N VAL A 45 21.13 3.11 -8.31
CA VAL A 45 21.57 3.29 -9.70
C VAL A 45 22.61 2.25 -10.10
N GLU A 46 23.46 1.81 -9.17
CA GLU A 46 24.50 0.81 -9.47
C GLU A 46 23.86 -0.57 -9.73
N ALA A 47 22.82 -0.94 -9.03
CA ALA A 47 22.05 -2.14 -9.34
C ALA A 47 21.38 -2.05 -10.72
N LEU A 48 20.85 -0.88 -11.08
CA LEU A 48 20.30 -0.65 -12.43
C LEU A 48 21.37 -0.78 -13.51
N LYS A 49 22.59 -0.26 -13.31
CA LYS A 49 23.70 -0.41 -14.25
C LYS A 49 24.16 -1.86 -14.36
N TRP A 50 24.23 -2.56 -13.23
CA TRP A 50 24.69 -3.95 -13.14
C TRP A 50 23.80 -4.93 -13.90
N ALA A 51 22.48 -4.72 -13.91
CA ALA A 51 21.51 -5.64 -14.48
C ALA A 51 21.48 -5.60 -16.01
N ASP A 52 21.35 -6.77 -16.63
CA ASP A 52 21.09 -6.91 -18.07
C ASP A 52 19.59 -6.72 -18.36
N LEU A 53 18.72 -7.10 -17.41
CA LEU A 53 17.26 -7.00 -17.47
C LEU A 53 16.72 -6.51 -16.12
N VAL A 54 15.74 -5.61 -16.15
CA VAL A 54 15.11 -5.04 -14.95
C VAL A 54 13.60 -5.25 -15.03
N TYR A 55 13.04 -5.97 -14.06
CA TYR A 55 11.61 -5.99 -13.83
C TYR A 55 11.26 -4.90 -12.82
N VAL A 56 10.35 -4.00 -13.18
CA VAL A 56 9.78 -3.00 -12.28
C VAL A 56 8.32 -3.38 -12.06
N LEU A 57 8.01 -3.86 -10.84
CA LEU A 57 6.76 -4.55 -10.52
C LEU A 57 6.00 -3.78 -9.44
N ASP A 58 4.73 -3.48 -9.70
CA ASP A 58 3.86 -2.76 -8.77
C ASP A 58 4.51 -1.43 -8.28
N TYR A 59 5.32 -0.85 -9.15
CA TYR A 59 6.16 0.31 -8.83
C TYR A 59 6.57 1.04 -10.10
N ALA A 60 6.90 2.31 -9.98
CA ALA A 60 7.59 3.06 -11.02
C ALA A 60 8.83 3.75 -10.46
N LEU A 61 9.97 3.55 -11.10
CA LEU A 61 11.17 4.33 -10.83
C LEU A 61 10.96 5.81 -11.25
N PRO A 62 11.76 6.76 -10.74
CA PRO A 62 11.72 8.12 -11.23
C PRO A 62 11.81 8.18 -12.75
N MET A 63 11.06 9.10 -13.37
CA MET A 63 10.93 9.23 -14.83
C MET A 63 12.31 9.23 -15.55
N ALA A 64 13.29 9.95 -15.02
CA ALA A 64 14.63 10.00 -15.61
C ALA A 64 15.32 8.62 -15.63
N MET A 65 15.07 7.77 -14.64
CA MET A 65 15.60 6.40 -14.60
C MET A 65 14.84 5.49 -15.54
N MET A 66 13.49 5.60 -15.58
CA MET A 66 12.67 4.85 -16.53
C MET A 66 13.08 5.14 -17.97
N ASP A 67 13.36 6.40 -18.30
CA ASP A 67 13.84 6.79 -19.63
C ASP A 67 15.28 6.30 -19.91
N THR A 68 16.19 6.50 -18.96
CA THR A 68 17.60 6.09 -19.12
C THR A 68 17.75 4.59 -19.35
N TYR A 69 16.97 3.77 -18.64
CA TYR A 69 17.07 2.31 -18.68
C TYR A 69 15.94 1.65 -19.48
N PHE A 70 15.21 2.41 -20.31
CA PHE A 70 14.02 1.98 -21.04
C PHE A 70 14.17 0.63 -21.73
N ASP A 71 15.28 0.41 -22.46
CA ASP A 71 15.46 -0.76 -23.34
C ASP A 71 15.58 -2.08 -22.56
N LYS A 72 15.96 -2.03 -21.27
CA LYS A 72 16.08 -3.19 -20.42
C LYS A 72 15.01 -3.31 -19.34
N ILE A 73 14.03 -2.40 -19.28
CA ILE A 73 12.93 -2.43 -18.33
C ILE A 73 11.75 -3.23 -18.90
N ILE A 74 11.24 -4.15 -18.07
CA ILE A 74 9.90 -4.72 -18.18
C ILE A 74 9.11 -4.13 -17.02
N TRP A 75 8.10 -3.31 -17.35
CA TRP A 75 7.31 -2.58 -16.36
C TRP A 75 5.90 -3.14 -16.25
N ILE A 76 5.53 -3.57 -15.04
CA ILE A 76 4.20 -4.12 -14.72
C ILE A 76 3.64 -3.32 -13.55
N ASP A 77 2.54 -2.59 -13.79
CA ASP A 77 2.03 -1.62 -12.81
C ASP A 77 0.55 -1.33 -13.02
N HIS A 78 -0.11 -0.88 -11.97
CA HIS A 78 -1.52 -0.48 -11.99
C HIS A 78 -1.76 0.94 -11.46
N HIS A 79 -0.72 1.63 -11.00
CA HIS A 79 -0.81 2.97 -10.45
C HIS A 79 -1.08 4.01 -11.55
N LYS A 80 -2.30 4.57 -11.58
CA LYS A 80 -2.74 5.54 -12.59
C LYS A 80 -1.76 6.71 -12.77
N THR A 81 -1.31 7.30 -11.67
CA THR A 81 -0.39 8.46 -11.69
C THR A 81 0.96 8.12 -12.32
N ALA A 82 1.48 6.92 -12.06
CA ALA A 82 2.70 6.43 -12.65
C ALA A 82 2.53 6.20 -14.17
N ILE A 83 1.43 5.55 -14.57
CA ILE A 83 1.11 5.28 -15.98
C ILE A 83 0.98 6.59 -16.75
N GLU A 84 0.23 7.57 -16.24
CA GLU A 84 0.08 8.89 -16.85
C GLU A 84 1.39 9.67 -16.89
N GLY A 85 2.20 9.59 -15.82
CA GLY A 85 3.50 10.24 -15.75
C GLY A 85 4.53 9.75 -16.78
N MET A 86 4.44 8.48 -17.19
CA MET A 86 5.35 7.89 -18.18
C MET A 86 4.90 8.05 -19.64
N ALA A 87 3.71 8.61 -19.88
CA ALA A 87 3.15 8.76 -21.23
C ALA A 87 4.11 9.47 -22.20
N LYS A 88 4.80 10.53 -21.74
CA LYS A 88 5.74 11.28 -22.57
C LYS A 88 6.97 10.46 -23.03
N ILE A 89 7.44 9.54 -22.17
CA ILE A 89 8.52 8.61 -22.56
C ILE A 89 7.98 7.66 -23.62
N GLU A 90 6.80 7.10 -23.41
CA GLU A 90 6.18 6.17 -24.37
C GLU A 90 5.82 6.81 -25.72
N GLU A 91 5.47 8.09 -25.74
CA GLU A 91 5.29 8.85 -26.99
C GLU A 91 6.57 8.95 -27.81
N ASN A 92 7.71 9.12 -27.15
CA ASN A 92 9.00 9.32 -27.81
C ASN A 92 9.74 8.00 -28.15
N ARG A 93 9.57 6.96 -27.34
CA ARG A 93 10.37 5.71 -27.43
C ARG A 93 9.55 4.46 -27.74
N GLY A 94 8.22 4.58 -27.77
CA GLY A 94 7.30 3.45 -27.85
C GLY A 94 6.94 2.91 -26.46
N LYS A 95 6.08 1.89 -26.44
CA LYS A 95 5.56 1.31 -25.21
C LYS A 95 6.62 0.52 -24.45
N PHE A 96 6.67 0.71 -23.11
CA PHE A 96 7.42 -0.21 -22.27
C PHE A 96 6.92 -1.64 -22.46
N LYS A 97 7.82 -2.61 -22.42
CA LYS A 97 7.46 -4.03 -22.28
C LYS A 97 6.75 -4.25 -20.95
N GLY A 98 5.81 -5.21 -20.90
CA GLY A 98 5.05 -5.53 -19.69
C GLY A 98 3.58 -5.11 -19.80
N ILE A 99 2.86 -5.14 -18.68
CA ILE A 99 1.40 -4.88 -18.61
C ILE A 99 1.15 -3.71 -17.68
N ARG A 100 0.30 -2.75 -18.11
CA ARG A 100 -0.23 -1.65 -17.28
C ARG A 100 -1.73 -1.64 -17.40
N GLU A 101 -2.41 -1.90 -16.29
CA GLU A 101 -3.88 -1.93 -16.27
C GLU A 101 -4.41 -1.52 -14.88
N ILE A 102 -5.30 -0.53 -14.85
CA ILE A 102 -5.94 -0.05 -13.61
C ILE A 102 -7.05 -1.04 -13.20
N GLY A 103 -7.22 -1.26 -11.88
CA GLY A 103 -8.28 -2.10 -11.34
C GLY A 103 -7.90 -3.57 -11.15
N LYS A 104 -6.62 -3.90 -11.34
CA LYS A 104 -5.98 -5.15 -10.94
C LYS A 104 -4.70 -4.83 -10.19
N SER A 105 -4.31 -5.63 -9.23
CA SER A 105 -3.06 -5.44 -8.50
C SER A 105 -1.82 -5.72 -9.36
N GLY A 106 -0.66 -5.19 -8.98
CA GLY A 106 0.61 -5.43 -9.66
C GLY A 106 0.99 -6.91 -9.67
N ALA A 107 0.71 -7.66 -8.59
CA ALA A 107 0.93 -9.10 -8.53
C ALA A 107 0.03 -9.88 -9.50
N LEU A 108 -1.26 -9.51 -9.60
CA LEU A 108 -2.16 -10.16 -10.56
C LEU A 108 -1.73 -9.89 -12.00
N LEU A 109 -1.30 -8.67 -12.31
CA LEU A 109 -0.75 -8.34 -13.63
C LEU A 109 0.55 -9.09 -13.91
N THR A 110 1.40 -9.26 -12.90
CA THR A 110 2.63 -10.07 -12.99
C THR A 110 2.31 -11.55 -13.25
N TRP A 111 1.28 -12.09 -12.60
CA TRP A 111 0.79 -13.44 -12.88
C TRP A 111 0.34 -13.58 -14.33
N PHE A 112 -0.46 -12.67 -14.84
CA PHE A 112 -0.90 -12.71 -16.24
C PHE A 112 0.27 -12.58 -17.22
N TYR A 113 1.28 -11.79 -16.90
CA TYR A 113 2.46 -11.65 -17.74
C TYR A 113 3.24 -12.96 -17.90
N PHE A 114 3.44 -13.71 -16.80
CA PHE A 114 4.24 -14.93 -16.81
C PHE A 114 3.43 -16.21 -17.02
N CYS A 115 2.23 -16.28 -16.51
CA CYS A 115 1.40 -17.50 -16.46
C CYS A 115 0.22 -17.46 -17.45
N GLY A 116 -0.06 -16.30 -18.08
CA GLY A 116 -1.21 -16.15 -18.96
C GLY A 116 -2.54 -16.36 -18.22
N ASN A 117 -3.43 -17.12 -18.83
CA ASN A 117 -4.77 -17.39 -18.29
C ASN A 117 -4.81 -18.61 -17.34
N LYS A 118 -3.71 -18.99 -16.70
CA LYS A 118 -3.76 -20.03 -15.68
C LYS A 118 -4.64 -19.60 -14.51
N GLU A 119 -5.18 -20.60 -13.81
CA GLU A 119 -5.96 -20.38 -12.60
C GLU A 119 -5.19 -19.50 -11.61
N VAL A 120 -5.89 -18.52 -11.03
CA VAL A 120 -5.31 -17.57 -10.08
C VAL A 120 -5.30 -18.23 -8.70
N PRO A 121 -4.13 -18.42 -8.06
CA PRO A 121 -4.04 -18.99 -6.73
C PRO A 121 -4.79 -18.16 -5.69
N LEU A 122 -5.33 -18.81 -4.66
CA LEU A 122 -6.12 -18.15 -3.61
C LEU A 122 -5.34 -17.02 -2.93
N ALA A 123 -4.06 -17.21 -2.62
CA ALA A 123 -3.23 -16.17 -2.00
C ALA A 123 -3.15 -14.90 -2.87
N LEU A 124 -3.00 -15.08 -4.18
CA LEU A 124 -2.97 -13.97 -5.14
C LEU A 124 -4.33 -13.30 -5.26
N ALA A 125 -5.42 -14.08 -5.29
CA ALA A 125 -6.78 -13.52 -5.33
C ALA A 125 -7.09 -12.66 -4.10
N LEU A 126 -6.65 -13.08 -2.90
CA LEU A 126 -6.83 -12.32 -1.66
C LEU A 126 -5.99 -11.03 -1.62
N VAL A 127 -4.76 -11.06 -2.15
CA VAL A 127 -3.94 -9.84 -2.26
C VAL A 127 -4.57 -8.86 -3.24
N ASP A 128 -4.97 -9.31 -4.44
CA ASP A 128 -5.64 -8.46 -5.44
C ASP A 128 -6.94 -7.85 -4.89
N ASP A 129 -7.75 -8.67 -4.23
CA ASP A 129 -9.01 -8.24 -3.62
C ASP A 129 -8.83 -7.09 -2.60
N ARG A 130 -7.76 -7.19 -1.79
CA ARG A 130 -7.42 -6.14 -0.82
C ARG A 130 -6.84 -4.90 -1.49
N ASP A 131 -5.92 -5.08 -2.42
CA ASP A 131 -5.15 -4.00 -3.02
C ASP A 131 -6.05 -3.05 -3.83
N VAL A 132 -6.94 -3.60 -4.63
CA VAL A 132 -7.90 -2.82 -5.42
C VAL A 132 -9.25 -2.60 -4.73
N TRP A 133 -9.33 -2.85 -3.41
CA TRP A 133 -10.51 -2.59 -2.54
C TRP A 133 -11.81 -3.25 -3.00
N LYS A 134 -11.76 -4.43 -3.59
CA LYS A 134 -12.96 -5.19 -3.99
C LYS A 134 -13.73 -5.79 -2.84
N TRP A 135 -13.03 -6.34 -1.85
CA TRP A 135 -13.58 -7.02 -0.66
C TRP A 135 -14.53 -8.18 -0.98
N ALA A 136 -14.32 -8.86 -2.11
CA ALA A 136 -15.16 -9.95 -2.58
C ALA A 136 -15.11 -11.18 -1.66
N PHE A 137 -13.95 -11.41 -0.99
CA PHE A 137 -13.79 -12.49 -0.01
C PHE A 137 -14.00 -12.02 1.44
N GLY A 138 -14.37 -10.76 1.65
CA GLY A 138 -14.75 -10.21 2.95
C GLY A 138 -13.70 -10.40 4.04
N GLU A 139 -14.04 -11.17 5.10
CA GLU A 139 -13.13 -11.41 6.23
C GLU A 139 -11.89 -12.20 5.88
N ASP A 140 -11.95 -13.07 4.87
CA ASP A 140 -10.78 -13.84 4.43
C ASP A 140 -9.71 -12.90 3.88
N THR A 141 -10.11 -11.87 3.12
CA THR A 141 -9.23 -10.81 2.64
C THR A 141 -8.61 -10.04 3.80
N ALA A 142 -9.40 -9.61 4.77
CA ALA A 142 -8.92 -8.84 5.93
C ALA A 142 -7.93 -9.67 6.77
N ALA A 143 -8.30 -10.91 7.10
CA ALA A 143 -7.47 -11.80 7.90
C ALA A 143 -6.15 -12.12 7.20
N PHE A 144 -6.21 -12.46 5.90
CA PHE A 144 -5.02 -12.75 5.11
C PHE A 144 -4.09 -11.54 5.00
N HIS A 145 -4.64 -10.35 4.77
CA HIS A 145 -3.87 -9.12 4.70
C HIS A 145 -3.09 -8.84 5.99
N GLU A 146 -3.74 -8.90 7.15
CA GLU A 146 -3.07 -8.64 8.43
C GLU A 146 -2.02 -9.72 8.74
N ALA A 147 -2.33 -10.98 8.51
CA ALA A 147 -1.40 -12.08 8.76
C ALA A 147 -0.20 -12.07 7.80
N SER A 148 -0.42 -11.73 6.53
CA SER A 148 0.67 -11.69 5.53
C SER A 148 1.72 -10.61 5.83
N ARG A 149 1.38 -9.55 6.56
CA ARG A 149 2.34 -8.54 7.02
C ARG A 149 3.45 -9.12 7.91
N MET A 150 3.20 -10.23 8.59
CA MET A 150 4.20 -10.91 9.44
C MET A 150 5.34 -11.55 8.63
N PHE A 151 5.06 -11.95 7.39
CA PHE A 151 6.03 -12.59 6.51
C PHE A 151 6.20 -11.86 5.18
N MET A 152 5.68 -10.66 5.05
CA MET A 152 5.64 -9.90 3.80
C MET A 152 6.96 -9.95 3.02
N LYS A 153 8.09 -9.85 3.72
CA LYS A 153 9.44 -9.84 3.13
C LYS A 153 10.00 -11.24 2.80
N ASP A 154 9.25 -12.29 3.03
CA ASP A 154 9.67 -13.67 2.79
C ASP A 154 9.13 -14.18 1.45
N TYR A 155 9.92 -14.04 0.39
CA TYR A 155 9.55 -14.51 -0.94
C TYR A 155 9.24 -16.01 -0.98
N ASN A 156 9.98 -16.84 -0.20
CA ASN A 156 9.72 -18.29 -0.16
C ASN A 156 8.34 -18.59 0.44
N LYS A 157 7.93 -17.83 1.47
CA LYS A 157 6.60 -17.99 2.05
C LYS A 157 5.51 -17.67 1.04
N TRP A 158 5.67 -16.58 0.26
CA TRP A 158 4.76 -16.26 -0.83
C TRP A 158 4.70 -17.37 -1.87
N GLN A 159 5.83 -17.94 -2.25
CA GLN A 159 5.89 -19.06 -3.21
C GLN A 159 5.16 -20.31 -2.71
N VAL A 160 5.26 -20.63 -1.42
CA VAL A 160 4.49 -21.74 -0.81
C VAL A 160 2.99 -21.48 -0.93
N LEU A 161 2.53 -20.26 -0.57
CA LEU A 161 1.13 -19.87 -0.61
C LEU A 161 0.56 -19.86 -2.05
N LEU A 162 1.37 -19.49 -3.04
CA LEU A 162 1.01 -19.54 -4.47
C LEU A 162 0.82 -20.95 -5.00
N ASN A 163 1.48 -21.95 -4.41
CA ASN A 163 1.47 -23.34 -4.92
C ASN A 163 0.53 -24.27 -4.14
N ASP A 164 -0.07 -23.81 -3.04
CA ASP A 164 -0.90 -24.65 -2.17
C ASP A 164 -2.10 -23.89 -1.58
N ASP A 165 -3.22 -23.93 -2.27
CA ASP A 165 -4.47 -23.31 -1.84
C ASP A 165 -5.06 -23.93 -0.58
N VAL A 166 -4.81 -25.24 -0.33
CA VAL A 166 -5.25 -25.91 0.91
C VAL A 166 -4.47 -25.35 2.09
N TYR A 167 -3.16 -25.17 1.92
CA TYR A 167 -2.33 -24.52 2.94
C TYR A 167 -2.75 -23.07 3.15
N THR A 168 -3.02 -22.33 2.06
CA THR A 168 -3.51 -20.94 2.13
C THR A 168 -4.84 -20.83 2.86
N THR A 169 -5.81 -21.71 2.58
CA THR A 169 -7.09 -21.77 3.29
C THR A 169 -6.90 -22.04 4.79
N GLY A 170 -6.04 -23.00 5.15
CA GLY A 170 -5.72 -23.28 6.55
C GLY A 170 -5.01 -22.11 7.24
N TYR A 171 -4.20 -21.35 6.50
CA TYR A 171 -3.53 -20.14 6.99
C TYR A 171 -4.54 -19.01 7.24
N VAL A 172 -5.49 -18.78 6.32
CA VAL A 172 -6.58 -17.79 6.46
C VAL A 172 -7.44 -18.09 7.70
N ALA A 173 -7.79 -19.37 7.91
CA ALA A 173 -8.59 -19.76 9.08
C ALA A 173 -7.91 -19.38 10.42
N LYS A 174 -6.59 -19.62 10.53
CA LYS A 174 -5.79 -19.19 11.70
C LYS A 174 -5.63 -17.67 11.80
N ALA A 175 -5.58 -17.00 10.66
CA ALA A 175 -5.45 -15.54 10.62
C ALA A 175 -6.70 -14.81 11.11
N LYS A 176 -7.88 -15.46 11.09
CA LYS A 176 -9.11 -14.88 11.66
C LYS A 176 -9.00 -14.69 13.17
N ASP A 177 -8.46 -15.65 13.89
CA ASP A 177 -8.24 -15.51 15.34
C ASP A 177 -7.30 -14.33 15.64
N MET A 178 -6.26 -14.13 14.80
CA MET A 178 -5.36 -12.99 14.92
C MET A 178 -6.07 -11.66 14.59
N LEU A 179 -6.93 -11.65 13.58
CA LEU A 179 -7.73 -10.48 13.21
C LEU A 179 -8.69 -10.08 14.33
N ASP A 180 -9.33 -11.05 14.98
CA ASP A 180 -10.21 -10.80 16.12
C ASP A 180 -9.46 -10.22 17.31
N TYR A 181 -8.24 -10.72 17.59
CA TYR A 181 -7.38 -10.12 18.61
C TYR A 181 -6.97 -8.68 18.25
N ILE A 182 -6.60 -8.42 16.99
CA ILE A 182 -6.27 -7.06 16.51
C ILE A 182 -7.47 -6.13 16.70
N ARG A 183 -8.69 -6.57 16.36
CA ARG A 183 -9.92 -5.79 16.54
C ARG A 183 -10.18 -5.49 18.02
N HIS A 184 -9.99 -6.46 18.90
CA HIS A 184 -10.13 -6.24 20.34
C HIS A 184 -9.16 -5.16 20.84
N VAL A 185 -7.87 -5.23 20.44
CA VAL A 185 -6.89 -4.21 20.78
C VAL A 185 -7.26 -2.84 20.22
N ILE A 186 -7.80 -2.79 19.00
CA ILE A 186 -8.28 -1.55 18.38
C ILE A 186 -9.46 -0.95 19.16
N ASP A 187 -10.41 -1.77 19.62
CA ASP A 187 -11.57 -1.31 20.39
C ASP A 187 -11.13 -0.70 21.73
N GLU A 188 -10.20 -1.34 22.45
CA GLU A 188 -9.62 -0.78 23.68
C GLU A 188 -8.89 0.54 23.43
N TYR A 189 -8.12 0.58 22.33
CA TYR A 189 -7.34 1.75 21.95
C TYR A 189 -8.25 2.91 21.54
N ASN A 190 -9.26 2.63 20.73
CA ASN A 190 -10.23 3.62 20.25
C ASN A 190 -11.00 4.25 21.41
N SER A 191 -11.52 3.44 22.34
CA SER A 191 -12.26 3.93 23.49
C SER A 191 -11.47 4.85 24.41
N SER A 192 -10.14 4.68 24.45
CA SER A 192 -9.25 5.41 25.39
C SER A 192 -8.57 6.64 24.78
N TYR A 193 -8.31 6.63 23.47
CA TYR A 193 -7.40 7.60 22.84
C TYR A 193 -7.99 8.33 21.62
N SER A 194 -9.28 8.08 21.29
CA SER A 194 -9.96 8.83 20.24
C SER A 194 -10.84 9.95 20.81
N TRP A 195 -11.07 10.97 19.99
CA TRP A 195 -12.02 12.03 20.29
C TRP A 195 -12.52 12.69 19.00
N GLU A 196 -13.74 13.21 19.01
CA GLU A 196 -14.27 14.00 17.90
C GLU A 196 -13.83 15.48 18.03
N GLY A 197 -13.61 16.12 16.90
CA GLY A 197 -13.24 17.52 16.83
C GLY A 197 -13.33 18.10 15.43
N MET A 198 -12.75 19.28 15.25
CA MET A 198 -12.67 19.94 13.94
C MET A 198 -11.23 19.96 13.44
N PHE A 199 -11.05 19.69 12.16
CA PHE A 199 -9.79 19.88 11.45
C PHE A 199 -10.05 20.45 10.06
N GLU A 200 -9.41 21.56 9.71
CA GLU A 200 -9.60 22.28 8.45
C GLU A 200 -11.08 22.60 8.13
N GLY A 201 -11.88 22.90 9.17
CA GLY A 201 -13.30 23.20 9.03
C GLY A 201 -14.21 21.98 8.90
N HIS A 202 -13.68 20.77 9.01
CA HIS A 202 -14.40 19.50 8.89
C HIS A 202 -14.53 18.80 10.23
N ARG A 203 -15.68 18.13 10.46
CA ARG A 203 -15.87 17.27 11.62
C ARG A 203 -15.08 15.97 11.42
N VAL A 204 -14.19 15.67 12.34
CA VAL A 204 -13.28 14.53 12.25
C VAL A 204 -13.23 13.76 13.57
N VAL A 205 -12.76 12.53 13.51
CA VAL A 205 -12.32 11.78 14.68
C VAL A 205 -10.80 11.74 14.70
N PHE A 206 -10.20 12.18 15.80
CA PHE A 206 -8.77 12.08 16.05
C PHE A 206 -8.44 10.81 16.81
N LEU A 207 -7.29 10.22 16.50
CA LEU A 207 -6.69 9.17 17.31
C LEU A 207 -5.17 9.36 17.35
N ASN A 208 -4.61 9.34 18.55
CA ASN A 208 -3.17 9.16 18.72
C ASN A 208 -2.86 7.66 18.66
N GLY A 209 -2.40 7.19 17.50
CA GLY A 209 -2.31 5.77 17.22
C GLY A 209 -1.07 5.37 16.44
N THR A 210 -0.94 4.06 16.20
CA THR A 210 0.15 3.50 15.40
C THR A 210 -0.30 3.25 13.97
N GLY A 211 0.57 3.60 13.00
CA GLY A 211 0.35 3.25 11.59
C GLY A 211 0.33 1.74 11.32
N SER A 212 0.78 0.92 12.27
CA SER A 212 0.81 -0.54 12.11
C SER A 212 -0.57 -1.20 12.11
N LEU A 213 -1.60 -0.53 12.64
CA LEU A 213 -2.98 -1.03 12.70
C LEU A 213 -3.88 -0.27 11.72
N SER A 214 -3.33 0.46 10.76
CA SER A 214 -4.03 1.50 10.00
C SER A 214 -5.30 1.02 9.29
N GLY A 215 -5.32 -0.14 8.66
CA GLY A 215 -6.46 -0.63 7.89
C GLY A 215 -7.72 -0.85 8.73
N GLU A 216 -7.63 -1.75 9.72
CA GLU A 216 -8.74 -2.06 10.63
C GLU A 216 -9.06 -0.88 11.56
N LEU A 217 -8.03 -0.18 12.03
CA LEU A 217 -8.19 0.99 12.90
C LEU A 217 -9.03 2.09 12.24
N HIS A 218 -8.76 2.43 10.97
CA HIS A 218 -9.53 3.45 10.25
C HIS A 218 -10.96 3.00 9.97
N LYS A 219 -11.15 1.72 9.65
CA LYS A 219 -12.49 1.14 9.49
C LYS A 219 -13.28 1.31 10.79
N ARG A 220 -12.72 0.90 11.92
CA ARG A 220 -13.37 0.94 13.21
C ARG A 220 -13.68 2.38 13.69
N LEU A 221 -12.72 3.30 13.53
CA LEU A 221 -12.96 4.71 13.84
C LEU A 221 -14.16 5.30 13.09
N ARG A 222 -14.31 4.94 11.81
CA ARG A 222 -15.46 5.41 11.02
C ARG A 222 -16.78 4.78 11.44
N GLU A 223 -16.78 3.50 11.84
CA GLU A 223 -17.97 2.81 12.35
C GLU A 223 -18.44 3.40 13.67
N ASP A 224 -17.51 3.71 14.59
CA ASP A 224 -17.82 4.27 15.91
C ASP A 224 -18.17 5.76 15.88
N HIS A 225 -17.70 6.49 14.84
CA HIS A 225 -17.93 7.92 14.65
C HIS A 225 -18.59 8.22 13.29
N PRO A 226 -19.86 7.79 13.09
CA PRO A 226 -20.50 7.85 11.78
C PRO A 226 -20.74 9.27 11.24
N ASP A 227 -20.70 10.29 12.12
CA ASP A 227 -20.87 11.69 11.75
C ASP A 227 -19.54 12.39 11.38
N ALA A 228 -18.39 11.73 11.57
CA ALA A 228 -17.09 12.29 11.21
C ALA A 228 -16.86 12.14 9.69
N GLU A 229 -16.50 13.22 9.01
CA GLU A 229 -16.22 13.21 7.58
C GLU A 229 -14.99 12.37 7.23
N PHE A 230 -14.00 12.35 8.11
CA PHE A 230 -12.82 11.49 8.01
C PHE A 230 -12.16 11.27 9.38
N ALA A 231 -11.33 10.22 9.43
CA ALA A 231 -10.48 9.93 10.57
C ALA A 231 -9.09 10.57 10.39
N VAL A 232 -8.55 11.08 11.49
CA VAL A 232 -7.20 11.66 11.59
C VAL A 232 -6.40 10.83 12.59
N VAL A 233 -5.59 9.92 12.10
CA VAL A 233 -4.70 9.10 12.94
C VAL A 233 -3.31 9.73 12.90
N PHE A 234 -2.79 10.11 14.07
CA PHE A 234 -1.47 10.71 14.16
C PHE A 234 -0.58 9.93 15.11
N MET A 235 0.71 9.97 14.84
CA MET A 235 1.73 9.33 15.67
C MET A 235 2.86 10.31 15.95
N VAL A 236 3.11 10.56 17.23
CA VAL A 236 4.23 11.37 17.67
C VAL A 236 5.52 10.54 17.58
N ARG A 237 6.48 11.00 16.79
CA ARG A 237 7.82 10.43 16.67
C ARG A 237 8.83 11.34 17.33
N HIS A 238 10.08 10.88 17.45
CA HIS A 238 11.16 11.66 18.05
C HIS A 238 11.37 13.03 17.39
N ASP A 239 11.33 13.09 16.07
CA ASP A 239 11.69 14.25 15.25
C ASP A 239 10.47 14.98 14.62
N LYS A 240 9.31 14.33 14.57
CA LYS A 240 8.12 14.82 13.85
C LYS A 240 6.84 14.12 14.29
N VAL A 241 5.73 14.63 13.83
CA VAL A 241 4.43 13.95 13.91
C VAL A 241 4.05 13.47 12.52
N THR A 242 3.68 12.19 12.41
CA THR A 242 3.10 11.62 11.19
C THR A 242 1.59 11.69 11.31
N VAL A 243 0.92 12.22 10.30
CA VAL A 243 -0.54 12.35 10.25
C VAL A 243 -1.07 11.61 9.04
N GLY A 244 -1.97 10.65 9.27
CA GLY A 244 -2.73 9.95 8.24
C GLY A 244 -4.20 10.32 8.32
N MET A 245 -4.83 10.54 7.17
CA MET A 245 -6.24 10.89 7.05
C MET A 245 -6.95 9.88 6.17
N TYR A 246 -8.18 9.47 6.57
CA TYR A 246 -8.96 8.45 5.87
C TYR A 246 -10.43 8.85 5.84
N ARG A 247 -10.97 9.01 4.63
CA ARG A 247 -12.31 9.54 4.38
C ARG A 247 -13.41 8.50 4.64
N GLN A 248 -14.57 9.00 5.02
CA GLN A 248 -15.82 8.26 5.06
C GLN A 248 -16.59 8.51 3.75
N ASP A 249 -16.49 7.60 2.78
CA ASP A 249 -16.97 7.81 1.41
C ASP A 249 -18.48 8.01 1.26
N ASN A 250 -19.26 7.53 2.22
CA ASN A 250 -20.70 7.69 2.27
C ASN A 250 -21.16 9.07 2.80
N ILE A 251 -20.26 9.84 3.44
CA ILE A 251 -20.57 11.14 4.07
C ILE A 251 -19.93 12.29 3.30
N SER A 252 -18.69 12.14 2.86
CA SER A 252 -17.91 13.23 2.28
C SER A 252 -17.28 12.82 0.95
N LYS A 253 -17.26 13.79 0.02
CA LYS A 253 -16.50 13.69 -1.25
C LYS A 253 -15.24 14.58 -1.22
N LEU A 254 -14.82 14.98 -0.04
CA LEU A 254 -13.66 15.82 0.17
C LEU A 254 -12.38 15.13 -0.36
N SER A 255 -11.52 15.88 -1.00
CA SER A 255 -10.20 15.38 -1.40
C SER A 255 -9.20 15.57 -0.25
N LEU A 256 -8.87 14.47 0.46
CA LEU A 256 -7.86 14.48 1.52
C LEU A 256 -6.46 14.77 0.97
N GLY A 257 -6.20 14.38 -0.29
CA GLY A 257 -4.95 14.71 -0.97
C GLY A 257 -4.68 16.21 -1.04
N LYS A 258 -5.72 17.03 -1.26
CA LYS A 258 -5.59 18.50 -1.27
C LYS A 258 -5.25 19.07 0.11
N ILE A 259 -5.85 18.52 1.18
CA ILE A 259 -5.51 18.90 2.55
C ILE A 259 -4.05 18.54 2.84
N ALA A 260 -3.64 17.29 2.52
CA ALA A 260 -2.27 16.86 2.77
C ALA A 260 -1.23 17.72 2.03
N ILE A 261 -1.50 18.12 0.78
CA ILE A 261 -0.61 18.99 -0.01
C ILE A 261 -0.41 20.35 0.68
N ALA A 262 -1.44 20.91 1.32
CA ALA A 262 -1.32 22.18 2.05
C ALA A 262 -0.34 22.09 3.25
N TYR A 263 -0.12 20.88 3.76
CA TYR A 263 0.85 20.56 4.81
C TYR A 263 2.17 19.97 4.28
N GLY A 264 2.42 20.06 2.96
CA GLY A 264 3.63 19.50 2.34
C GLY A 264 3.64 17.97 2.19
N GLY A 265 2.48 17.35 2.33
CA GLY A 265 2.29 15.91 2.13
C GLY A 265 1.64 15.55 0.80
N GLY A 266 0.90 14.43 0.76
CA GLY A 266 0.21 13.97 -0.45
C GLY A 266 -0.66 12.74 -0.19
N GLY A 267 -1.19 12.16 -1.26
CA GLY A 267 -2.03 10.97 -1.23
C GLY A 267 -3.22 11.07 -2.19
N HIS A 268 -4.18 10.20 -1.97
CA HIS A 268 -5.40 10.10 -2.77
C HIS A 268 -6.56 10.89 -2.15
N ASP A 269 -7.66 11.01 -2.89
CA ASP A 269 -8.85 11.69 -2.36
C ASP A 269 -9.44 11.02 -1.11
N GLY A 270 -9.36 9.70 -1.01
CA GLY A 270 -9.89 8.92 0.12
C GLY A 270 -8.89 8.66 1.25
N ALA A 271 -7.59 8.75 0.98
CA ALA A 271 -6.53 8.47 1.96
C ALA A 271 -5.29 9.32 1.64
N ALA A 272 -4.82 10.10 2.60
CA ALA A 272 -3.68 10.98 2.43
C ALA A 272 -2.96 11.22 3.76
N GLY A 273 -1.73 11.75 3.71
CA GLY A 273 -0.98 12.02 4.91
C GLY A 273 0.12 13.05 4.72
N PHE A 274 0.66 13.52 5.85
CA PHE A 274 1.74 14.49 5.89
C PHE A 274 2.58 14.34 7.15
N PHE A 275 3.70 15.05 7.18
CA PHE A 275 4.54 15.20 8.37
C PHE A 275 4.45 16.65 8.85
N THR A 276 4.50 16.85 10.17
CA THR A 276 4.50 18.18 10.78
C THR A 276 5.37 18.22 12.03
N GLY A 277 5.73 19.42 12.50
CA GLY A 277 6.43 19.61 13.77
C GLY A 277 5.53 19.34 14.97
N HIS A 278 6.14 19.08 16.13
CA HIS A 278 5.42 18.83 17.38
C HIS A 278 4.58 20.04 17.81
N ASP A 279 5.16 21.24 17.76
CA ASP A 279 4.50 22.47 18.22
C ASP A 279 3.30 22.84 17.35
N GLU A 280 3.43 22.70 16.03
CA GLU A 280 2.36 22.92 15.07
C GLU A 280 1.21 21.95 15.31
N TRP A 281 1.53 20.65 15.48
CA TRP A 281 0.50 19.64 15.72
C TRP A 281 -0.21 19.83 17.06
N MET A 282 0.53 20.21 18.12
CA MET A 282 -0.07 20.49 19.43
C MET A 282 -1.03 21.71 19.41
N LYS A 283 -0.85 22.66 18.51
CA LYS A 283 -1.84 23.74 18.30
C LYS A 283 -3.13 23.15 17.71
N VAL A 284 -3.03 22.33 16.66
CA VAL A 284 -4.18 21.63 16.06
C VAL A 284 -4.96 20.85 17.13
N ILE A 285 -4.29 20.06 17.95
CA ILE A 285 -4.91 19.27 19.03
C ILE A 285 -5.62 20.17 20.05
N LYS A 286 -5.03 21.29 20.44
CA LYS A 286 -5.63 22.22 21.40
C LYS A 286 -6.88 22.90 20.83
N GLU A 287 -6.81 23.33 19.59
CA GLU A 287 -7.91 24.00 18.89
C GLU A 287 -9.08 23.03 18.61
N SER A 288 -8.80 21.77 18.28
CA SER A 288 -9.83 20.75 18.01
C SER A 288 -10.77 20.51 19.20
N LYS A 289 -10.29 20.68 20.45
CA LYS A 289 -11.08 20.45 21.67
C LYS A 289 -12.19 21.46 21.91
N TYR A 290 -12.13 22.62 21.28
CA TYR A 290 -13.13 23.69 21.42
C TYR A 290 -14.16 23.68 20.30
N ALA A 291 -14.14 22.67 19.44
CA ALA A 291 -15.08 22.55 18.33
C ALA A 291 -16.49 22.15 18.83
N PRO A 292 -17.55 22.68 18.22
CA PRO A 292 -18.92 22.22 18.49
C PRO A 292 -19.04 20.72 18.22
N GLY A 293 -19.49 19.96 19.22
CA GLY A 293 -19.66 18.52 19.10
C GLY A 293 -18.56 17.67 19.73
N TYR A 294 -17.55 18.30 20.36
CA TYR A 294 -16.53 17.56 21.13
C TYR A 294 -17.20 16.67 22.18
N ARG A 295 -16.99 15.35 22.06
CA ARG A 295 -17.39 14.34 23.05
C ARG A 295 -16.11 13.73 23.62
N ARG A 296 -16.09 13.62 24.96
CA ARG A 296 -15.04 12.87 25.67
C ARG A 296 -15.31 11.39 25.60
#